data_9fb124a3529089447c16596d5060fb72
#
_entry.id   9fb124a3529089447c16596d5060fb72
#
_cell.length_a   1.000
_cell.length_b   1.000
_cell.length_c   1.000
_cell.angle_alpha   90.00
_cell.angle_beta   90.00
_cell.angle_gamma   90.00
#
_symmetry.space_group_name_H-M   'P 1'
#
loop_
_entity.id
_entity.type
_entity.pdbx_description
1 polymer ?
#
loop_
_entity_poly.entity_id
_entity_poly.type
_entity_poly.pdbx_seq_one_letter_code
_entity_poly.pdbx_strand_id
1 'polypeptide(L)'
;MTSTSNGEPRSYWHATAPPPVPSAALPDACDVVVIGGGQVGTWTAYWLARAGADVTLIERTAISWGATGRNGGFVSAGLADGFTATAVRIGEEGAWGVWRISEQGREIVQQIIAEEGIDCDYRENGTVGLILGEDELDVKHASVNELASHGVAIEALDRASLQELIRTPLADEIAGGVFHPQNALVHSAKYLAGVGAAAQRHGARFCQANVTELQSDGDGTLVVTEQGTVRARNVVVGINAWTDELVPELTGLIVPVRGQILSYEPIPTTFTTGVGVAVTPTGEYWQQALDGSIVIGGCRDDAPNKDVGVRETVPTPDVISRIADVIPRLFPQLNGLKVARSWAGLMAFTADYLPVAGPAPGLPGVWVAGGFCGHGMPFGPRLGQLFTEAITTGSTPDALRPLSADRPTLTPVVSTVFEAVE
;
A
#
# COMPACT_ATOMS: atom_id res chain seq x y z
N MET A 1 -9.28 24.68 -0.20
CA MET A 1 -9.40 23.21 -0.35
C MET A 1 -10.03 22.93 -1.70
N THR A 2 -9.32 22.25 -2.62
CA THR A 2 -9.89 21.84 -3.91
C THR A 2 -10.55 20.47 -3.72
N SER A 3 -11.88 20.43 -3.60
CA SER A 3 -12.66 19.18 -3.57
C SER A 3 -12.87 18.65 -5.01
N THR A 4 -13.09 17.34 -5.10
CA THR A 4 -13.60 16.67 -6.31
C THR A 4 -15.08 16.99 -6.52
N SER A 5 -15.68 16.59 -7.65
CA SER A 5 -17.13 16.62 -7.87
C SER A 5 -17.93 15.89 -6.78
N ASN A 6 -17.30 14.96 -6.04
CA ASN A 6 -17.90 14.21 -4.94
C ASN A 6 -17.57 14.78 -3.54
N GLY A 7 -16.94 15.96 -3.45
CA GLY A 7 -16.60 16.60 -2.17
C GLY A 7 -15.38 16.03 -1.43
N GLU A 8 -14.72 14.99 -1.94
CA GLU A 8 -13.55 14.39 -1.31
C GLU A 8 -12.30 15.27 -1.43
N PRO A 9 -11.49 15.45 -0.37
CA PRO A 9 -10.22 16.15 -0.46
C PRO A 9 -9.25 15.41 -1.38
N ARG A 10 -8.57 16.14 -2.29
CA ARG A 10 -7.49 15.58 -3.12
C ARG A 10 -6.21 15.44 -2.31
N SER A 11 -5.56 14.29 -2.43
CA SER A 11 -4.20 14.10 -1.88
C SER A 11 -3.21 15.07 -2.55
N TYR A 12 -2.02 15.23 -1.95
CA TYR A 12 -0.91 15.92 -2.59
C TYR A 12 -0.60 15.30 -3.97
N TRP A 13 -0.54 13.97 -4.03
CA TRP A 13 -0.24 13.21 -5.25
C TRP A 13 -1.24 13.48 -6.38
N HIS A 14 -2.53 13.49 -6.08
CA HIS A 14 -3.58 13.78 -7.06
C HIS A 14 -3.63 15.25 -7.49
N ALA A 15 -3.16 16.16 -6.63
CA ALA A 15 -3.16 17.57 -6.93
C ALA A 15 -1.98 17.98 -7.85
N THR A 16 -0.84 17.29 -7.70
CA THR A 16 0.40 17.53 -8.44
C THR A 16 0.51 16.68 -9.71
N ALA A 17 -0.15 15.51 -9.73
CA ALA A 17 -0.28 14.67 -10.92
C ALA A 17 -1.71 14.08 -10.96
N PRO A 18 -2.65 14.69 -11.68
CA PRO A 18 -4.01 14.19 -11.79
C PRO A 18 -4.04 12.77 -12.36
N PRO A 19 -4.71 11.82 -11.65
CA PRO A 19 -4.71 10.44 -12.08
C PRO A 19 -5.53 10.26 -13.37
N PRO A 20 -5.09 9.37 -14.28
CA PRO A 20 -5.79 9.14 -15.54
C PRO A 20 -7.13 8.42 -15.30
N VAL A 21 -8.18 8.93 -15.93
CA VAL A 21 -9.50 8.29 -15.97
C VAL A 21 -9.53 7.30 -17.12
N PRO A 22 -9.89 6.02 -16.87
CA PRO A 22 -10.07 5.05 -17.94
C PRO A 22 -11.12 5.49 -18.96
N SER A 23 -10.90 5.19 -20.25
CA SER A 23 -11.77 5.72 -21.33
C SER A 23 -12.14 4.70 -22.39
N ALA A 24 -11.63 3.46 -22.32
CA ALA A 24 -12.03 2.42 -23.27
C ALA A 24 -13.48 1.97 -23.02
N ALA A 25 -14.18 1.57 -24.09
CA ALA A 25 -15.48 0.95 -23.95
C ALA A 25 -15.39 -0.46 -23.33
N LEU A 26 -16.42 -0.85 -22.59
CA LEU A 26 -16.52 -2.19 -22.08
C LEU A 26 -16.63 -3.18 -23.25
N PRO A 27 -15.84 -4.27 -23.29
CA PRO A 27 -16.02 -5.34 -24.27
C PRO A 27 -17.16 -6.27 -23.83
N ASP A 28 -17.74 -7.02 -24.75
CA ASP A 28 -18.70 -8.06 -24.41
C ASP A 28 -18.03 -9.23 -23.65
N ALA A 29 -16.78 -9.54 -24.00
CA ALA A 29 -15.99 -10.61 -23.37
C ALA A 29 -14.47 -10.32 -23.45
N CYS A 30 -13.70 -10.98 -22.54
CA CYS A 30 -12.24 -11.01 -22.57
C CYS A 30 -11.72 -12.25 -21.81
N ASP A 31 -10.42 -12.49 -21.83
CA ASP A 31 -9.83 -13.60 -21.06
C ASP A 31 -9.87 -13.33 -19.57
N VAL A 32 -9.46 -12.11 -19.16
CA VAL A 32 -9.37 -11.72 -17.76
C VAL A 32 -9.95 -10.33 -17.54
N VAL A 33 -10.88 -10.22 -16.59
CA VAL A 33 -11.28 -8.93 -16.01
C VAL A 33 -10.50 -8.68 -14.72
N VAL A 34 -9.89 -7.51 -14.62
CA VAL A 34 -9.27 -7.03 -13.39
C VAL A 34 -10.10 -5.88 -12.83
N ILE A 35 -10.57 -5.99 -11.59
CA ILE A 35 -11.42 -5.00 -10.93
C ILE A 35 -10.60 -4.18 -9.95
N GLY A 36 -10.54 -2.86 -10.19
CA GLY A 36 -9.83 -1.88 -9.39
C GLY A 36 -8.52 -1.41 -10.02
N GLY A 37 -8.38 -0.10 -10.16
CA GLY A 37 -7.19 0.61 -10.69
C GLY A 37 -6.17 0.99 -9.62
N GLY A 38 -6.12 0.23 -8.52
CA GLY A 38 -5.11 0.37 -7.46
C GLY A 38 -3.84 -0.42 -7.75
N GLN A 39 -2.99 -0.55 -6.73
CA GLN A 39 -1.68 -1.20 -6.81
C GLN A 39 -1.77 -2.62 -7.39
N VAL A 40 -2.61 -3.48 -6.82
CA VAL A 40 -2.73 -4.87 -7.26
C VAL A 40 -3.33 -4.96 -8.68
N GLY A 41 -4.46 -4.29 -8.91
CA GLY A 41 -5.14 -4.43 -10.20
C GLY A 41 -4.31 -3.91 -11.36
N THR A 42 -3.69 -2.75 -11.22
CA THR A 42 -2.85 -2.17 -12.28
C THR A 42 -1.64 -3.04 -12.60
N TRP A 43 -0.95 -3.59 -11.58
CA TRP A 43 0.16 -4.52 -11.77
C TRP A 43 -0.28 -5.86 -12.36
N THR A 44 -1.42 -6.38 -11.93
CA THR A 44 -1.98 -7.60 -12.53
C THR A 44 -2.31 -7.40 -14.01
N ALA A 45 -2.95 -6.28 -14.36
CA ALA A 45 -3.23 -5.94 -15.75
C ALA A 45 -1.96 -5.78 -16.58
N TYR A 46 -0.90 -5.19 -16.02
CA TYR A 46 0.41 -5.07 -16.67
C TYR A 46 1.01 -6.43 -16.99
N TRP A 47 1.09 -7.34 -16.01
CA TRP A 47 1.71 -8.64 -16.20
C TRP A 47 0.91 -9.54 -17.13
N LEU A 48 -0.42 -9.55 -17.01
CA LEU A 48 -1.31 -10.30 -17.91
C LEU A 48 -1.20 -9.81 -19.36
N ALA A 49 -1.23 -8.51 -19.60
CA ALA A 49 -1.08 -7.94 -20.93
C ALA A 49 0.30 -8.24 -21.52
N ARG A 50 1.35 -8.13 -20.73
CA ARG A 50 2.73 -8.48 -21.12
C ARG A 50 2.88 -9.98 -21.44
N ALA A 51 2.08 -10.83 -20.81
CA ALA A 51 1.99 -12.27 -21.13
C ALA A 51 1.10 -12.58 -22.36
N GLY A 52 0.48 -11.57 -22.99
CA GLY A 52 -0.35 -11.70 -24.18
C GLY A 52 -1.82 -12.08 -23.91
N ALA A 53 -2.29 -11.99 -22.68
CA ALA A 53 -3.69 -12.20 -22.35
C ALA A 53 -4.56 -11.02 -22.82
N ASP A 54 -5.80 -11.32 -23.24
CA ASP A 54 -6.84 -10.30 -23.48
C ASP A 54 -7.41 -9.83 -22.14
N VAL A 55 -6.85 -8.73 -21.59
CA VAL A 55 -7.16 -8.21 -20.25
C VAL A 55 -7.90 -6.88 -20.31
N THR A 56 -8.97 -6.79 -19.50
CA THR A 56 -9.75 -5.58 -19.28
C THR A 56 -9.69 -5.20 -17.81
N LEU A 57 -9.12 -4.03 -17.49
CA LEU A 57 -9.18 -3.45 -16.16
C LEU A 57 -10.40 -2.53 -16.07
N ILE A 58 -11.23 -2.72 -15.05
CA ILE A 58 -12.41 -1.90 -14.75
C ILE A 58 -12.18 -1.14 -13.45
N GLU A 59 -12.20 0.20 -13.54
CA GLU A 59 -12.03 1.10 -12.40
C GLU A 59 -13.19 2.11 -12.36
N ARG A 60 -13.77 2.31 -11.19
CA ARG A 60 -14.94 3.19 -11.05
C ARG A 60 -14.64 4.68 -11.14
N THR A 61 -13.42 5.12 -10.78
CA THR A 61 -13.07 6.55 -10.69
C THR A 61 -11.89 6.89 -11.58
N ALA A 62 -10.66 6.54 -11.15
CA ALA A 62 -9.43 6.80 -11.87
C ALA A 62 -8.31 5.87 -11.36
N ILE A 63 -7.28 5.66 -12.15
CA ILE A 63 -6.10 4.87 -11.75
C ILE A 63 -5.42 5.56 -10.56
N SER A 64 -5.07 4.78 -9.53
CA SER A 64 -4.53 5.26 -8.25
C SER A 64 -5.47 6.10 -7.37
N TRP A 65 -6.77 6.18 -7.68
CA TRP A 65 -7.69 7.02 -6.89
C TRP A 65 -7.82 6.62 -5.43
N GLY A 66 -7.81 5.31 -5.13
CA GLY A 66 -7.92 4.75 -3.78
C GLY A 66 -6.67 4.95 -2.93
N ALA A 67 -6.39 4.00 -2.04
CA ALA A 67 -5.26 4.01 -1.11
C ALA A 67 -3.91 4.29 -1.78
N THR A 68 -3.71 3.79 -3.00
CA THR A 68 -2.43 3.92 -3.73
C THR A 68 -2.05 5.38 -3.99
N GLY A 69 -2.98 6.24 -4.37
CA GLY A 69 -2.72 7.66 -4.60
C GLY A 69 -2.96 8.55 -3.38
N ARG A 70 -3.15 7.95 -2.19
CA ARG A 70 -3.44 8.66 -0.94
C ARG A 70 -2.47 8.31 0.20
N ASN A 71 -1.44 7.52 -0.07
CA ASN A 71 -0.45 7.02 0.89
C ASN A 71 0.78 7.94 1.03
N GLY A 72 1.80 7.48 1.74
CA GLY A 72 3.06 8.21 1.93
C GLY A 72 4.07 8.08 0.79
N GLY A 73 3.85 7.21 -0.21
CA GLY A 73 4.77 7.02 -1.34
C GLY A 73 6.02 6.21 -1.03
N PHE A 74 5.93 5.31 -0.07
CA PHE A 74 7.02 4.40 0.33
C PHE A 74 6.95 3.09 -0.43
N VAL A 75 8.05 2.64 -1.00
CA VAL A 75 8.24 1.30 -1.55
C VAL A 75 9.23 0.58 -0.63
N SER A 76 8.68 0.02 0.45
CA SER A 76 9.46 -0.56 1.55
C SER A 76 9.16 -2.05 1.68
N ALA A 77 10.20 -2.89 1.60
CA ALA A 77 10.06 -4.32 1.89
C ALA A 77 9.79 -4.55 3.38
N GLY A 78 9.19 -5.68 3.70
CA GLY A 78 8.89 -6.09 5.07
C GLY A 78 7.44 -6.52 5.27
N LEU A 79 7.04 -6.59 6.52
CA LEU A 79 5.72 -7.04 6.99
C LEU A 79 5.06 -5.93 7.81
N ALA A 80 3.74 -5.83 7.74
CA ALA A 80 2.98 -4.75 8.38
C ALA A 80 3.13 -4.71 9.92
N ASP A 81 3.30 -5.89 10.55
CA ASP A 81 3.44 -6.06 12.00
C ASP A 81 4.86 -6.53 12.41
N GLY A 82 5.83 -6.40 11.50
CA GLY A 82 7.19 -6.84 11.72
C GLY A 82 7.40 -8.36 11.59
N PHE A 83 8.68 -8.76 11.53
CA PHE A 83 9.05 -10.16 11.29
C PHE A 83 8.72 -11.05 12.48
N THR A 84 9.17 -10.68 13.68
CA THR A 84 9.03 -11.50 14.89
C THR A 84 7.57 -11.81 15.22
N ALA A 85 6.69 -10.80 15.22
CA ALA A 85 5.27 -11.00 15.48
C ALA A 85 4.62 -11.90 14.43
N THR A 86 4.98 -11.74 13.16
CA THR A 86 4.49 -12.60 12.08
C THR A 86 5.00 -14.03 12.22
N ALA A 87 6.28 -14.23 12.57
CA ALA A 87 6.87 -15.55 12.77
C ALA A 87 6.20 -16.32 13.93
N VAL A 88 5.79 -15.62 15.00
CA VAL A 88 5.00 -16.23 16.08
C VAL A 88 3.64 -16.74 15.59
N ARG A 89 2.97 -16.03 14.67
CA ARG A 89 1.62 -16.39 14.17
C ARG A 89 1.63 -17.52 13.14
N ILE A 90 2.56 -17.50 12.18
CA ILE A 90 2.54 -18.41 11.01
C ILE A 90 3.83 -19.23 10.86
N GLY A 91 4.71 -19.19 11.84
CA GLY A 91 6.02 -19.84 11.78
C GLY A 91 7.03 -19.01 10.98
N GLU A 92 8.31 -19.27 11.24
CA GLU A 92 9.42 -18.54 10.64
C GLU A 92 9.47 -18.71 9.11
N GLU A 93 9.28 -19.93 8.60
CA GLU A 93 9.24 -20.22 7.16
C GLU A 93 8.13 -19.46 6.46
N GLY A 94 6.93 -19.40 7.07
CA GLY A 94 5.79 -18.63 6.58
C GLY A 94 6.08 -17.13 6.55
N ALA A 95 6.65 -16.59 7.63
CA ALA A 95 7.03 -15.18 7.73
C ALA A 95 8.06 -14.78 6.64
N TRP A 96 9.10 -15.59 6.44
CA TRP A 96 10.07 -15.39 5.35
C TRP A 96 9.42 -15.52 3.97
N GLY A 97 8.45 -16.42 3.80
CA GLY A 97 7.69 -16.56 2.56
C GLY A 97 6.98 -15.25 2.18
N VAL A 98 6.27 -14.65 3.14
CA VAL A 98 5.57 -13.37 2.93
C VAL A 98 6.54 -12.21 2.80
N TRP A 99 7.62 -12.15 3.59
CA TRP A 99 8.67 -11.15 3.48
C TRP A 99 9.23 -11.11 2.04
N ARG A 100 9.61 -12.28 1.49
CA ARG A 100 10.15 -12.40 0.12
C ARG A 100 9.20 -11.86 -0.95
N ILE A 101 7.88 -11.98 -0.78
CA ILE A 101 6.92 -11.37 -1.72
C ILE A 101 7.09 -9.86 -1.74
N SER A 102 7.20 -9.21 -0.58
CA SER A 102 7.36 -7.76 -0.49
C SER A 102 8.73 -7.30 -1.02
N GLU A 103 9.79 -8.04 -0.75
CA GLU A 103 11.14 -7.75 -1.21
C GLU A 103 11.24 -7.86 -2.74
N GLN A 104 10.77 -8.98 -3.32
CA GLN A 104 10.68 -9.16 -4.77
C GLN A 104 9.82 -8.09 -5.43
N GLY A 105 8.71 -7.69 -4.77
CA GLY A 105 7.85 -6.61 -5.27
C GLY A 105 8.58 -5.26 -5.32
N ARG A 106 9.40 -4.92 -4.33
CA ARG A 106 10.26 -3.74 -4.35
C ARG A 106 11.26 -3.78 -5.51
N GLU A 107 11.93 -4.92 -5.71
CA GLU A 107 12.87 -5.13 -6.81
C GLU A 107 12.19 -5.00 -8.18
N ILE A 108 10.99 -5.56 -8.33
CA ILE A 108 10.17 -5.42 -9.54
C ILE A 108 9.85 -3.95 -9.81
N VAL A 109 9.51 -3.16 -8.78
CA VAL A 109 9.25 -1.71 -8.96
C VAL A 109 10.47 -1.03 -9.57
N GLN A 110 11.65 -1.23 -9.01
CA GLN A 110 12.90 -0.66 -9.50
C GLN A 110 13.18 -1.06 -10.96
N GLN A 111 13.07 -2.36 -11.24
CA GLN A 111 13.31 -2.91 -12.57
C GLN A 111 12.34 -2.33 -13.61
N ILE A 112 11.04 -2.36 -13.34
CA ILE A 112 10.01 -1.97 -14.31
C ILE A 112 9.96 -0.46 -14.52
N ILE A 113 10.21 0.35 -13.49
CA ILE A 113 10.35 1.80 -13.66
C ILE A 113 11.45 2.11 -14.68
N ALA A 114 12.60 1.45 -14.58
CA ALA A 114 13.71 1.63 -15.51
C ALA A 114 13.40 1.06 -16.90
N GLU A 115 12.85 -0.15 -16.98
CA GLU A 115 12.53 -0.85 -18.24
C GLU A 115 11.48 -0.10 -19.06
N GLU A 116 10.42 0.38 -18.42
CA GLU A 116 9.28 1.08 -19.06
C GLU A 116 9.47 2.60 -19.16
N GLY A 117 10.56 3.14 -18.62
CA GLY A 117 10.86 4.57 -18.63
C GLY A 117 9.85 5.41 -17.85
N ILE A 118 9.41 4.94 -16.69
CA ILE A 118 8.37 5.59 -15.87
C ILE A 118 8.98 6.74 -15.07
N ASP A 119 8.60 7.98 -15.40
CA ASP A 119 8.95 9.16 -14.59
C ASP A 119 7.97 9.32 -13.42
N CYS A 120 8.41 8.90 -12.24
CA CYS A 120 7.59 8.91 -11.02
C CYS A 120 8.33 9.42 -9.78
N ASP A 121 9.34 10.25 -9.96
CA ASP A 121 10.18 10.78 -8.87
C ASP A 121 10.79 9.65 -8.01
N TYR A 122 11.14 8.51 -8.64
CA TYR A 122 11.72 7.34 -7.96
C TYR A 122 13.08 7.69 -7.34
N ARG A 123 13.23 7.38 -6.05
CA ARG A 123 14.47 7.62 -5.31
C ARG A 123 14.76 6.45 -4.38
N GLU A 124 15.87 5.76 -4.60
CA GLU A 124 16.38 4.69 -3.74
C GLU A 124 17.34 5.26 -2.69
N ASN A 125 16.83 6.16 -1.85
CA ASN A 125 17.58 6.85 -0.82
C ASN A 125 17.40 6.20 0.57
N GLY A 126 16.80 5.03 0.62
CA GLY A 126 16.48 4.33 1.84
C GLY A 126 15.30 4.95 2.62
N THR A 127 14.99 4.27 3.72
CA THR A 127 14.05 4.76 4.74
C THR A 127 14.65 4.57 6.12
N VAL A 128 14.39 5.49 7.05
CA VAL A 128 14.83 5.39 8.43
C VAL A 128 13.65 5.42 9.39
N GLY A 129 13.60 4.47 10.31
CA GLY A 129 12.70 4.49 11.45
C GLY A 129 13.41 5.10 12.65
N LEU A 130 12.90 6.21 13.17
CA LEU A 130 13.44 6.87 14.37
C LEU A 130 13.12 6.06 15.62
N ILE A 131 14.09 5.87 16.49
CA ILE A 131 13.93 5.25 17.80
C ILE A 131 13.85 6.37 18.84
N LEU A 132 12.75 6.44 19.58
CA LEU A 132 12.52 7.43 20.63
C LEU A 132 12.82 6.79 22.00
N GLY A 133 13.70 7.45 22.77
CA GLY A 133 14.15 6.95 24.06
C GLY A 133 15.27 5.90 23.99
N GLU A 134 16.19 5.99 24.92
CA GLU A 134 17.35 5.09 25.06
C GLU A 134 16.92 3.64 25.39
N ASP A 135 15.80 3.47 26.08
CA ASP A 135 15.30 2.17 26.54
C ASP A 135 14.92 1.24 25.35
N GLU A 136 14.51 1.82 24.22
CA GLU A 136 14.12 1.09 23.01
C GLU A 136 15.30 0.77 22.08
N LEU A 137 16.43 1.48 22.25
CA LEU A 137 17.55 1.42 21.32
C LEU A 137 18.14 0.01 21.21
N ASP A 138 18.47 -0.61 22.35
CA ASP A 138 19.13 -1.92 22.39
C ASP A 138 18.19 -3.04 21.84
N VAL A 139 16.89 -2.95 22.16
CA VAL A 139 15.88 -3.91 21.68
C VAL A 139 15.74 -3.85 20.16
N LYS A 140 15.63 -2.63 19.62
CA LYS A 140 15.50 -2.45 18.17
C LYS A 140 16.79 -2.82 17.44
N HIS A 141 17.95 -2.47 17.96
CA HIS A 141 19.24 -2.87 17.38
C HIS A 141 19.47 -4.38 17.42
N ALA A 142 19.01 -5.09 18.46
CA ALA A 142 19.07 -6.55 18.48
C ALA A 142 18.23 -7.17 17.36
N SER A 143 17.00 -6.68 17.14
CA SER A 143 16.14 -7.14 16.04
C SER A 143 16.74 -6.83 14.65
N VAL A 144 17.42 -5.68 14.50
CA VAL A 144 18.17 -5.34 13.28
C VAL A 144 19.27 -6.35 13.00
N ASN A 145 20.08 -6.69 14.03
CA ASN A 145 21.18 -7.63 13.91
C ASN A 145 20.68 -9.04 13.53
N GLU A 146 19.54 -9.45 14.05
CA GLU A 146 18.88 -10.71 13.68
C GLU A 146 18.50 -10.71 12.19
N LEU A 147 17.75 -9.73 11.73
CA LEU A 147 17.35 -9.62 10.31
C LEU A 147 18.57 -9.52 9.37
N ALA A 148 19.58 -8.74 9.74
CA ALA A 148 20.82 -8.61 8.98
C ALA A 148 21.56 -9.96 8.85
N SER A 149 21.55 -10.79 9.90
CA SER A 149 22.15 -12.13 9.87
C SER A 149 21.47 -13.08 8.87
N HIS A 150 20.21 -12.81 8.53
CA HIS A 150 19.45 -13.49 7.47
C HIS A 150 19.57 -12.85 6.08
N GLY A 151 20.46 -11.86 5.92
CA GLY A 151 20.75 -11.22 4.65
C GLY A 151 19.86 -10.04 4.29
N VAL A 152 19.01 -9.57 5.21
CA VAL A 152 18.22 -8.35 5.00
C VAL A 152 19.15 -7.13 5.03
N ALA A 153 19.02 -6.25 4.02
CA ALA A 153 19.74 -4.98 3.99
C ALA A 153 19.11 -3.99 4.99
N ILE A 154 19.61 -4.00 6.21
CA ILE A 154 19.11 -3.20 7.34
C ILE A 154 20.29 -2.82 8.24
N GLU A 155 20.29 -1.61 8.79
CA GLU A 155 21.37 -1.06 9.59
C GLU A 155 20.82 -0.43 10.86
N ALA A 156 21.49 -0.70 11.99
CA ALA A 156 21.28 -0.01 13.26
C ALA A 156 22.09 1.29 13.27
N LEU A 157 21.45 2.42 13.51
CA LEU A 157 22.09 3.73 13.57
C LEU A 157 22.04 4.29 14.98
N ASP A 158 23.21 4.68 15.50
CA ASP A 158 23.26 5.58 16.65
C ASP A 158 22.83 7.00 16.26
N ARG A 159 22.68 7.86 17.28
CA ARG A 159 22.25 9.24 17.07
C ARG A 159 23.17 10.03 16.13
N ALA A 160 24.48 9.79 16.18
CA ALA A 160 25.46 10.51 15.37
C ALA A 160 25.32 10.13 13.89
N SER A 161 25.28 8.84 13.59
CA SER A 161 25.07 8.32 12.25
C SER A 161 23.70 8.73 11.67
N LEU A 162 22.65 8.74 12.51
CA LEU A 162 21.33 9.23 12.11
C LEU A 162 21.36 10.72 11.74
N GLN A 163 22.12 11.55 12.49
CA GLN A 163 22.24 12.98 12.20
C GLN A 163 22.91 13.26 10.84
N GLU A 164 23.74 12.35 10.33
CA GLU A 164 24.32 12.48 8.98
C GLU A 164 23.28 12.33 7.86
N LEU A 165 22.22 11.55 8.09
CA LEU A 165 21.12 11.34 7.13
C LEU A 165 20.10 12.49 7.15
N ILE A 166 19.93 13.19 8.27
CA ILE A 166 18.90 14.20 8.47
C ILE A 166 19.54 15.58 8.61
N ARG A 167 19.17 16.50 7.71
CA ARG A 167 19.80 17.84 7.59
C ARG A 167 19.21 18.89 8.54
N THR A 168 18.67 18.46 9.67
CA THR A 168 18.16 19.35 10.72
C THR A 168 18.48 18.73 12.08
N PRO A 169 18.72 19.53 13.13
CA PRO A 169 19.01 18.99 14.45
C PRO A 169 17.86 18.08 14.96
N LEU A 170 18.23 16.96 15.53
CA LEU A 170 17.32 16.00 16.14
C LEU A 170 16.91 16.49 17.53
N ALA A 171 15.64 16.30 17.93
CA ALA A 171 15.20 16.49 19.32
C ALA A 171 15.91 15.50 20.26
N ASP A 172 16.01 15.84 21.54
CA ASP A 172 16.75 15.02 22.53
C ASP A 172 16.15 13.63 22.73
N GLU A 173 14.84 13.48 22.50
CA GLU A 173 14.13 12.19 22.60
C GLU A 173 14.51 11.17 21.52
N ILE A 174 15.17 11.59 20.43
CA ILE A 174 15.59 10.68 19.36
C ILE A 174 16.94 10.05 19.74
N ALA A 175 16.92 8.79 20.11
CA ALA A 175 18.11 8.05 20.57
C ALA A 175 18.94 7.47 19.39
N GLY A 176 18.29 7.07 18.30
CA GLY A 176 18.92 6.47 17.13
C GLY A 176 17.90 6.10 16.06
N GLY A 177 18.23 5.13 15.22
CA GLY A 177 17.34 4.71 14.15
C GLY A 177 17.62 3.33 13.58
N VAL A 178 16.69 2.88 12.74
CA VAL A 178 16.83 1.69 11.91
C VAL A 178 16.76 2.12 10.45
N PHE A 179 17.79 1.84 9.69
CA PHE A 179 17.91 2.25 8.29
C PHE A 179 17.78 1.06 7.34
N HIS A 180 16.94 1.23 6.32
CA HIS A 180 16.73 0.28 5.23
C HIS A 180 17.24 0.90 3.92
N PRO A 181 18.50 0.68 3.52
CA PRO A 181 19.14 1.39 2.41
C PRO A 181 18.50 1.11 1.04
N GLN A 182 17.90 -0.05 0.86
CA GLN A 182 17.28 -0.46 -0.40
C GLN A 182 15.82 -0.03 -0.56
N ASN A 183 15.21 0.54 0.47
CA ASN A 183 13.85 1.07 0.33
C ASN A 183 13.84 2.33 -0.54
N ALA A 184 12.71 2.57 -1.20
CA ALA A 184 12.59 3.66 -2.16
C ALA A 184 11.36 4.52 -1.88
N LEU A 185 11.38 5.71 -2.46
CA LEU A 185 10.31 6.70 -2.44
C LEU A 185 9.83 6.97 -3.85
N VAL A 186 8.53 7.23 -3.99
CA VAL A 186 7.90 7.56 -5.27
C VAL A 186 6.86 8.66 -5.10
N HIS A 187 6.55 9.33 -6.19
CA HIS A 187 5.31 10.07 -6.34
C HIS A 187 4.19 9.08 -6.70
N SER A 188 3.37 8.69 -5.74
CA SER A 188 2.45 7.55 -5.85
C SER A 188 1.50 7.61 -7.05
N ALA A 189 0.96 8.80 -7.40
CA ALA A 189 0.06 8.91 -8.55
C ALA A 189 0.80 8.78 -9.89
N LYS A 190 1.98 9.42 -10.05
CA LYS A 190 2.80 9.26 -11.25
C LYS A 190 3.24 7.82 -11.45
N TYR A 191 3.67 7.18 -10.37
CA TYR A 191 4.13 5.80 -10.39
C TYR A 191 3.07 4.85 -10.95
N LEU A 192 1.87 4.84 -10.37
CA LEU A 192 0.84 3.90 -10.82
C LEU A 192 0.23 4.30 -12.17
N ALA A 193 0.14 5.58 -12.49
CA ALA A 193 -0.23 6.05 -13.82
C ALA A 193 0.76 5.56 -14.89
N GLY A 194 2.06 5.58 -14.59
CA GLY A 194 3.10 5.05 -15.46
C GLY A 194 2.99 3.55 -15.70
N VAL A 195 2.76 2.76 -14.63
CA VAL A 195 2.50 1.30 -14.76
C VAL A 195 1.24 1.04 -15.57
N GLY A 196 0.16 1.80 -15.34
CA GLY A 196 -1.07 1.71 -16.13
C GLY A 196 -0.86 2.03 -17.61
N ALA A 197 -0.10 3.07 -17.93
CA ALA A 197 0.25 3.41 -19.31
C ALA A 197 1.10 2.28 -19.96
N ALA A 198 2.02 1.67 -19.21
CA ALA A 198 2.77 0.50 -19.68
C ALA A 198 1.85 -0.69 -19.95
N ALA A 199 0.91 -1.00 -19.05
CA ALA A 199 -0.08 -2.05 -19.27
C ALA A 199 -0.88 -1.84 -20.56
N GLN A 200 -1.29 -0.60 -20.83
CA GLN A 200 -2.01 -0.25 -22.07
C GLN A 200 -1.11 -0.39 -23.32
N ARG A 201 0.18 -0.04 -23.24
CA ARG A 201 1.13 -0.30 -24.34
C ARG A 201 1.27 -1.78 -24.67
N HIS A 202 1.15 -2.63 -23.67
CA HIS A 202 1.15 -4.09 -23.82
C HIS A 202 -0.23 -4.67 -24.21
N GLY A 203 -1.28 -3.83 -24.40
CA GLY A 203 -2.56 -4.24 -24.92
C GLY A 203 -3.71 -4.31 -23.90
N ALA A 204 -3.48 -3.98 -22.62
CA ALA A 204 -4.58 -3.92 -21.65
C ALA A 204 -5.60 -2.83 -22.01
N ARG A 205 -6.89 -3.14 -21.89
CA ARG A 205 -7.98 -2.17 -21.97
C ARG A 205 -8.32 -1.65 -20.58
N PHE A 206 -8.47 -0.33 -20.45
CA PHE A 206 -8.89 0.30 -19.19
C PHE A 206 -10.22 0.98 -19.38
N CYS A 207 -11.26 0.48 -18.68
CA CYS A 207 -12.64 0.93 -18.79
C CYS A 207 -13.08 1.59 -17.47
N GLN A 208 -13.82 2.70 -17.60
CA GLN A 208 -14.45 3.32 -16.43
C GLN A 208 -15.84 2.74 -16.22
N ALA A 209 -16.02 1.97 -15.15
CA ALA A 209 -17.33 1.47 -14.73
C ALA A 209 -17.29 1.08 -13.24
N ASN A 210 -18.45 1.04 -12.61
CA ASN A 210 -18.62 0.50 -11.27
C ASN A 210 -19.12 -0.93 -11.38
N VAL A 211 -18.31 -1.90 -10.92
CA VAL A 211 -18.71 -3.31 -10.83
C VAL A 211 -19.58 -3.49 -9.61
N THR A 212 -20.76 -4.08 -9.80
CA THR A 212 -21.76 -4.24 -8.75
C THR A 212 -21.99 -5.71 -8.35
N GLU A 213 -21.65 -6.68 -9.22
CA GLU A 213 -21.89 -8.09 -8.95
C GLU A 213 -20.98 -8.99 -9.81
N LEU A 214 -20.67 -10.16 -9.27
CA LEU A 214 -20.04 -11.28 -9.97
C LEU A 214 -21.01 -12.46 -10.02
N GLN A 215 -21.35 -12.92 -11.21
CA GLN A 215 -22.26 -14.04 -11.41
C GLN A 215 -21.54 -15.19 -12.11
N SER A 216 -21.70 -16.42 -11.61
CA SER A 216 -21.16 -17.61 -12.30
C SER A 216 -21.87 -17.82 -13.64
N ASP A 217 -21.11 -18.08 -14.70
CA ASP A 217 -21.66 -18.35 -16.05
C ASP A 217 -20.93 -19.54 -16.69
N GLY A 218 -21.37 -20.73 -16.34
CA GLY A 218 -20.76 -21.97 -16.80
C GLY A 218 -19.30 -22.11 -16.34
N ASP A 219 -18.36 -22.01 -17.27
CA ASP A 219 -16.91 -22.07 -17.04
C ASP A 219 -16.26 -20.69 -16.85
N GLY A 220 -17.07 -19.62 -16.75
CA GLY A 220 -16.61 -18.24 -16.60
C GLY A 220 -17.43 -17.44 -15.57
N THR A 221 -17.21 -16.13 -15.58
CA THR A 221 -17.88 -15.17 -14.71
C THR A 221 -18.45 -14.02 -15.54
N LEU A 222 -19.71 -13.66 -15.31
CA LEU A 222 -20.28 -12.39 -15.76
C LEU A 222 -19.95 -11.31 -14.73
N VAL A 223 -19.19 -10.32 -15.16
CA VAL A 223 -18.87 -9.11 -14.37
C VAL A 223 -19.94 -8.07 -14.70
N VAL A 224 -20.85 -7.84 -13.75
CA VAL A 224 -21.97 -6.90 -13.92
C VAL A 224 -21.53 -5.50 -13.51
N THR A 225 -21.82 -4.53 -14.35
CA THR A 225 -21.59 -3.11 -14.09
C THR A 225 -22.85 -2.29 -14.34
N GLU A 226 -22.88 -1.04 -13.86
CA GLU A 226 -23.98 -0.11 -14.16
C GLU A 226 -24.11 0.23 -15.66
N GLN A 227 -23.12 -0.09 -16.49
CA GLN A 227 -23.04 0.27 -17.91
C GLN A 227 -23.16 -0.93 -18.85
N GLY A 228 -23.20 -2.15 -18.30
CA GLY A 228 -23.27 -3.40 -19.06
C GLY A 228 -22.57 -4.55 -18.36
N THR A 229 -22.47 -5.69 -19.03
CA THR A 229 -21.83 -6.89 -18.51
C THR A 229 -20.62 -7.28 -19.36
N VAL A 230 -19.59 -7.82 -18.73
CA VAL A 230 -18.43 -8.41 -19.40
C VAL A 230 -18.30 -9.87 -19.02
N ARG A 231 -18.22 -10.77 -19.98
CA ARG A 231 -17.93 -12.19 -19.72
C ARG A 231 -16.41 -12.41 -19.66
N ALA A 232 -15.92 -13.02 -18.59
CA ALA A 232 -14.50 -13.34 -18.43
C ALA A 232 -14.28 -14.80 -18.01
N ARG A 233 -13.19 -15.41 -18.46
CA ARG A 233 -12.76 -16.73 -17.97
C ARG A 233 -12.20 -16.67 -16.57
N ASN A 234 -11.49 -15.59 -16.24
CA ASN A 234 -10.97 -15.32 -14.92
C ASN A 234 -11.25 -13.88 -14.52
N VAL A 235 -11.40 -13.66 -13.22
CA VAL A 235 -11.57 -12.32 -12.63
C VAL A 235 -10.56 -12.11 -11.51
N VAL A 236 -9.97 -10.94 -11.42
CA VAL A 236 -9.12 -10.54 -10.29
C VAL A 236 -9.75 -9.35 -9.57
N VAL A 237 -10.12 -9.53 -8.30
CA VAL A 237 -10.71 -8.51 -7.44
C VAL A 237 -9.59 -7.84 -6.63
N GLY A 238 -9.21 -6.60 -7.00
CA GLY A 238 -8.13 -5.84 -6.38
C GLY A 238 -8.60 -4.51 -5.76
N ILE A 239 -9.74 -4.52 -5.05
CA ILE A 239 -10.41 -3.32 -4.53
C ILE A 239 -10.21 -3.09 -3.02
N ASN A 240 -9.34 -3.87 -2.37
CA ASN A 240 -8.87 -3.71 -0.99
C ASN A 240 -10.01 -3.53 0.03
N ALA A 241 -10.25 -2.31 0.53
CA ALA A 241 -11.24 -2.02 1.58
C ALA A 241 -12.70 -2.25 1.15
N TRP A 242 -12.96 -2.45 -0.14
CA TRP A 242 -14.30 -2.74 -0.70
C TRP A 242 -14.46 -4.19 -1.16
N THR A 243 -13.51 -5.07 -0.82
CA THR A 243 -13.52 -6.47 -1.29
C THR A 243 -14.79 -7.23 -0.91
N ASP A 244 -15.34 -6.95 0.26
CA ASP A 244 -16.60 -7.53 0.75
C ASP A 244 -17.84 -7.16 -0.07
N GLU A 245 -17.79 -6.10 -0.88
CA GLU A 245 -18.88 -5.73 -1.79
C GLU A 245 -19.05 -6.73 -2.94
N LEU A 246 -17.96 -7.42 -3.37
CA LEU A 246 -17.96 -8.38 -4.46
C LEU A 246 -17.65 -9.83 -4.00
N VAL A 247 -17.06 -10.00 -2.82
CA VAL A 247 -16.73 -11.28 -2.20
C VAL A 247 -17.27 -11.29 -0.78
N PRO A 248 -18.57 -11.50 -0.58
CA PRO A 248 -19.21 -11.38 0.74
C PRO A 248 -18.66 -12.31 1.81
N GLU A 249 -18.03 -13.43 1.42
CA GLU A 249 -17.37 -14.37 2.33
C GLU A 249 -16.21 -13.75 3.09
N LEU A 250 -15.68 -12.61 2.62
CA LEU A 250 -14.61 -11.86 3.28
C LEU A 250 -15.12 -10.73 4.17
N THR A 251 -16.44 -10.61 4.34
CA THR A 251 -17.03 -9.62 5.26
C THR A 251 -16.55 -9.86 6.69
N GLY A 252 -16.03 -8.79 7.31
CA GLY A 252 -15.46 -8.86 8.67
C GLY A 252 -14.06 -9.50 8.76
N LEU A 253 -13.57 -10.14 7.69
CA LEU A 253 -12.19 -10.66 7.61
C LEU A 253 -11.22 -9.61 7.05
N ILE A 254 -11.71 -8.77 6.14
CA ILE A 254 -11.01 -7.59 5.61
C ILE A 254 -11.82 -6.36 6.02
N VAL A 255 -11.27 -5.55 6.93
CA VAL A 255 -11.99 -4.42 7.53
C VAL A 255 -11.36 -3.10 7.08
N PRO A 256 -12.14 -2.12 6.61
CA PRO A 256 -11.64 -0.79 6.27
C PRO A 256 -11.09 -0.08 7.52
N VAL A 257 -9.99 0.64 7.33
CA VAL A 257 -9.40 1.50 8.36
C VAL A 257 -8.96 2.80 7.70
N ARG A 258 -9.47 3.93 8.19
CA ARG A 258 -9.11 5.23 7.64
C ARG A 258 -7.70 5.63 8.08
N GLY A 259 -6.82 5.94 7.12
CA GLY A 259 -5.54 6.61 7.36
C GLY A 259 -5.64 8.09 7.03
N GLN A 260 -5.06 8.94 7.87
CA GLN A 260 -5.11 10.39 7.70
C GLN A 260 -3.72 10.95 7.43
N ILE A 261 -3.63 11.93 6.55
CA ILE A 261 -2.38 12.43 6.00
C ILE A 261 -2.53 13.94 5.77
N LEU A 262 -1.42 14.67 5.91
CA LEU A 262 -1.32 16.05 5.45
C LEU A 262 -0.07 16.28 4.61
N SER A 263 -0.01 17.42 3.93
CA SER A 263 1.24 17.95 3.39
C SER A 263 1.48 19.36 3.89
N TYR A 264 2.77 19.67 4.13
CA TYR A 264 3.20 21.02 4.38
C TYR A 264 3.56 21.75 3.08
N GLU A 265 3.55 23.09 3.12
CA GLU A 265 4.12 23.93 2.07
C GLU A 265 5.59 23.57 1.83
N PRO A 266 6.11 23.81 0.61
CA PRO A 266 7.51 23.52 0.28
C PRO A 266 8.51 24.23 1.21
N ILE A 267 9.53 23.49 1.65
CA ILE A 267 10.69 24.00 2.35
C ILE A 267 11.99 23.52 1.68
N PRO A 268 13.15 24.11 1.96
CA PRO A 268 14.43 23.59 1.48
C PRO A 268 14.61 22.11 1.86
N THR A 269 15.35 21.36 1.01
CA THR A 269 15.58 19.92 1.22
C THR A 269 16.20 19.63 2.58
N THR A 270 15.42 19.01 3.44
CA THR A 270 15.77 18.62 4.81
C THR A 270 15.84 17.11 4.97
N PHE A 271 14.88 16.39 4.36
CA PHE A 271 14.80 14.94 4.39
C PHE A 271 15.08 14.36 3.00
N THR A 272 16.19 13.65 2.86
CA THR A 272 16.53 12.97 1.59
C THR A 272 16.03 11.54 1.57
N THR A 273 15.87 10.92 2.74
CA THR A 273 15.30 9.59 2.96
C THR A 273 13.82 9.67 3.31
N GLY A 274 13.09 8.57 3.23
CA GLY A 274 11.82 8.42 3.92
C GLY A 274 12.06 8.26 5.41
N VAL A 275 11.22 8.86 6.25
CA VAL A 275 11.36 8.82 7.71
C VAL A 275 10.08 8.26 8.33
N GLY A 276 10.21 7.49 9.38
CA GLY A 276 9.11 7.01 10.21
C GLY A 276 9.51 6.99 11.67
N VAL A 277 8.55 6.73 12.57
CA VAL A 277 8.79 6.48 13.99
C VAL A 277 8.62 4.98 14.24
N ALA A 278 9.68 4.33 14.68
CA ALA A 278 9.75 2.87 14.78
C ALA A 278 9.08 2.28 16.02
N VAL A 279 8.64 3.12 16.96
CA VAL A 279 8.23 2.70 18.33
C VAL A 279 6.71 2.53 18.45
N THR A 280 5.91 3.10 17.56
CA THR A 280 4.44 3.04 17.68
C THR A 280 3.81 2.11 16.64
N PRO A 281 2.79 1.30 16.99
CA PRO A 281 2.09 0.43 16.04
C PRO A 281 1.41 1.18 14.88
N THR A 282 1.12 2.47 15.10
CA THR A 282 0.54 3.38 14.12
C THR A 282 1.50 4.48 13.74
N GLY A 283 2.79 4.16 13.77
CA GLY A 283 3.91 5.07 13.64
C GLY A 283 3.72 6.11 12.56
N GLU A 284 4.16 7.30 12.87
CA GLU A 284 4.19 8.41 11.93
C GLU A 284 5.24 8.15 10.86
N TYR A 285 4.94 8.61 9.66
CA TYR A 285 5.85 8.47 8.51
C TYR A 285 5.74 9.67 7.59
N TRP A 286 6.87 10.09 7.01
CA TRP A 286 6.90 11.19 6.04
C TRP A 286 8.00 11.04 5.01
N GLN A 287 7.79 11.69 3.88
CA GLN A 287 8.84 11.97 2.90
C GLN A 287 8.77 13.43 2.48
N GLN A 288 9.89 13.96 2.05
CA GLN A 288 9.93 15.24 1.36
C GLN A 288 9.95 15.00 -0.15
N ALA A 289 8.95 15.55 -0.85
CA ALA A 289 8.85 15.48 -2.31
C ALA A 289 9.90 16.37 -2.99
N LEU A 290 10.09 16.20 -4.30
CA LEU A 290 11.11 16.95 -5.06
C LEU A 290 10.85 18.46 -5.12
N ASP A 291 9.59 18.89 -4.99
CA ASP A 291 9.23 20.30 -4.91
C ASP A 291 9.47 20.93 -3.52
N GLY A 292 9.91 20.13 -2.55
CA GLY A 292 10.13 20.56 -1.18
C GLY A 292 8.95 20.36 -0.22
N SER A 293 7.77 19.98 -0.72
CA SER A 293 6.60 19.65 0.11
C SER A 293 6.89 18.42 0.97
N ILE A 294 6.44 18.43 2.23
CA ILE A 294 6.54 17.23 3.09
C ILE A 294 5.16 16.58 3.18
N VAL A 295 5.08 15.30 2.86
CA VAL A 295 3.87 14.48 2.99
C VAL A 295 4.04 13.60 4.21
N ILE A 296 3.14 13.74 5.21
CA ILE A 296 3.20 13.03 6.50
C ILE A 296 1.85 12.44 6.86
N GLY A 297 1.85 11.21 7.37
CA GLY A 297 0.70 10.51 7.94
C GLY A 297 1.04 9.83 9.26
N GLY A 298 0.03 9.26 9.92
CA GLY A 298 0.18 8.58 11.21
C GLY A 298 -0.90 8.99 12.21
N CYS A 299 -0.57 8.92 13.51
CA CYS A 299 -1.41 9.34 14.64
C CYS A 299 -2.81 8.70 14.66
N ARG A 300 -2.94 7.47 14.14
CA ARG A 300 -4.23 6.78 14.09
C ARG A 300 -4.76 6.44 15.48
N ASP A 301 -3.89 6.23 16.47
CA ASP A 301 -4.28 5.94 17.85
C ASP A 301 -5.04 7.08 18.51
N ASP A 302 -4.88 8.31 18.02
CA ASP A 302 -5.62 9.47 18.47
C ASP A 302 -7.06 9.55 17.89
N ALA A 303 -7.38 8.69 16.91
CA ALA A 303 -8.72 8.63 16.35
C ALA A 303 -9.65 7.73 17.19
N PRO A 304 -10.95 8.06 17.29
CA PRO A 304 -11.93 7.17 17.93
C PRO A 304 -11.90 5.78 17.31
N ASN A 305 -11.78 4.74 18.15
CA ASN A 305 -11.63 3.34 17.71
C ASN A 305 -10.55 3.16 16.61
N LYS A 306 -9.48 3.96 16.65
CA LYS A 306 -8.38 3.93 15.67
C LYS A 306 -8.84 4.01 14.20
N ASP A 307 -9.98 4.65 13.96
CA ASP A 307 -10.65 4.74 12.65
C ASP A 307 -11.00 3.37 12.00
N VAL A 308 -11.13 2.32 12.81
CA VAL A 308 -11.53 0.98 12.35
C VAL A 308 -13.02 0.97 11.97
N GLY A 309 -13.34 0.41 10.81
CA GLY A 309 -14.69 0.36 10.25
C GLY A 309 -15.13 1.65 9.54
N VAL A 310 -14.34 2.72 9.60
CA VAL A 310 -14.66 4.00 8.97
C VAL A 310 -14.38 3.93 7.46
N ARG A 311 -15.40 4.20 6.64
CA ARG A 311 -15.29 4.21 5.16
C ARG A 311 -15.21 5.62 4.55
N GLU A 312 -15.50 6.67 5.34
CA GLU A 312 -15.40 8.06 4.89
C GLU A 312 -13.94 8.47 4.70
N THR A 313 -13.64 9.12 3.58
CA THR A 313 -12.30 9.61 3.22
C THR A 313 -12.10 11.09 3.55
N VAL A 314 -12.81 11.58 4.57
CA VAL A 314 -12.65 12.95 5.09
C VAL A 314 -11.79 12.92 6.35
N PRO A 315 -10.71 13.72 6.43
CA PRO A 315 -9.88 13.78 7.63
C PRO A 315 -10.59 14.51 8.78
N THR A 316 -10.22 14.15 10.02
CA THR A 316 -10.75 14.78 11.23
C THR A 316 -9.78 15.83 11.77
N PRO A 317 -10.25 17.00 12.24
CA PRO A 317 -9.37 18.07 12.71
C PRO A 317 -8.41 17.65 13.82
N ASP A 318 -8.87 16.83 14.77
CA ASP A 318 -8.07 16.41 15.92
C ASP A 318 -6.85 15.57 15.49
N VAL A 319 -7.05 14.56 14.63
CA VAL A 319 -5.96 13.72 14.12
C VAL A 319 -5.00 14.55 13.23
N ILE A 320 -5.55 15.43 12.38
CA ILE A 320 -4.70 16.31 11.56
C ILE A 320 -3.86 17.24 12.41
N SER A 321 -4.39 17.77 13.53
CA SER A 321 -3.62 18.58 14.48
C SER A 321 -2.47 17.76 15.08
N ARG A 322 -2.71 16.50 15.49
CA ARG A 322 -1.66 15.61 16.02
C ARG A 322 -0.56 15.33 14.97
N ILE A 323 -0.95 15.03 13.74
CA ILE A 323 0.01 14.84 12.66
C ILE A 323 0.84 16.11 12.42
N ALA A 324 0.21 17.30 12.51
CA ALA A 324 0.89 18.57 12.31
C ALA A 324 1.92 18.90 13.41
N ASP A 325 1.79 18.31 14.59
CA ASP A 325 2.72 18.52 15.70
C ASP A 325 3.96 17.59 15.67
N VAL A 326 3.93 16.51 14.86
CA VAL A 326 4.99 15.48 14.85
C VAL A 326 6.34 16.04 14.43
N ILE A 327 6.42 16.65 13.24
CA ILE A 327 7.72 17.17 12.73
C ILE A 327 8.26 18.32 13.61
N PRO A 328 7.47 19.34 14.00
CA PRO A 328 7.96 20.38 14.93
C PRO A 328 8.43 19.85 16.28
N ARG A 329 7.83 18.78 16.81
CA ARG A 329 8.26 18.13 18.05
C ARG A 329 9.62 17.43 17.88
N LEU A 330 9.76 16.62 16.84
CA LEU A 330 10.97 15.82 16.59
C LEU A 330 12.12 16.65 16.01
N PHE A 331 11.82 17.77 15.37
CA PHE A 331 12.78 18.69 14.73
C PHE A 331 12.42 20.15 15.06
N PRO A 332 12.77 20.67 16.25
CA PRO A 332 12.34 22.00 16.69
C PRO A 332 12.74 23.16 15.78
N GLN A 333 13.76 22.98 14.94
CA GLN A 333 14.17 23.97 13.94
C GLN A 333 13.14 24.14 12.81
N LEU A 334 12.25 23.17 12.64
CA LEU A 334 11.17 23.19 11.67
C LEU A 334 9.84 23.70 12.27
N ASN A 335 9.92 24.41 13.39
CA ASN A 335 8.74 25.03 13.98
C ASN A 335 8.15 26.09 13.03
N GLY A 336 6.82 26.11 12.86
CA GLY A 336 6.13 27.06 11.99
C GLY A 336 5.88 26.56 10.56
N LEU A 337 6.04 25.25 10.30
CA LEU A 337 5.58 24.63 9.07
C LEU A 337 4.07 24.90 8.85
N LYS A 338 3.71 25.24 7.60
CA LYS A 338 2.32 25.53 7.24
C LYS A 338 1.68 24.34 6.53
N VAL A 339 0.54 23.89 7.02
CA VAL A 339 -0.23 22.83 6.38
C VAL A 339 -0.84 23.36 5.08
N ALA A 340 -0.47 22.74 3.96
CA ALA A 340 -0.99 23.08 2.63
C ALA A 340 -2.27 22.29 2.30
N ARG A 341 -2.33 21.00 2.69
CA ARG A 341 -3.43 20.07 2.40
C ARG A 341 -3.59 19.05 3.51
N SER A 342 -4.81 18.53 3.65
CA SER A 342 -5.10 17.33 4.42
C SER A 342 -6.09 16.44 3.66
N TRP A 343 -5.94 15.13 3.80
CA TRP A 343 -6.81 14.14 3.16
C TRP A 343 -6.79 12.83 3.97
N ALA A 344 -7.69 11.93 3.61
CA ALA A 344 -7.69 10.58 4.14
C ALA A 344 -7.73 9.55 3.02
N GLY A 345 -7.28 8.34 3.31
CA GLY A 345 -7.36 7.18 2.44
C GLY A 345 -7.83 5.95 3.21
N LEU A 346 -8.40 4.97 2.51
CA LEU A 346 -8.84 3.73 3.15
C LEU A 346 -7.77 2.66 3.01
N MET A 347 -7.19 2.28 4.12
CA MET A 347 -6.47 1.02 4.27
C MET A 347 -7.48 -0.11 4.47
N ALA A 348 -7.01 -1.34 4.49
CA ALA A 348 -7.79 -2.49 4.93
C ALA A 348 -6.90 -3.40 5.77
N PHE A 349 -7.47 -3.91 6.84
CA PHE A 349 -6.77 -4.74 7.81
C PHE A 349 -7.40 -6.11 7.95
N THR A 350 -6.59 -7.09 8.25
CA THR A 350 -6.92 -8.44 8.68
C THR A 350 -6.50 -8.64 10.13
N ALA A 351 -7.08 -9.60 10.82
CA ALA A 351 -6.76 -9.87 12.23
C ALA A 351 -5.31 -10.36 12.45
N ASP A 352 -4.73 -10.99 11.45
CA ASP A 352 -3.35 -11.53 11.51
C ASP A 352 -2.31 -10.62 10.84
N TYR A 353 -2.69 -9.41 10.43
CA TYR A 353 -1.82 -8.44 9.75
C TYR A 353 -1.20 -8.93 8.43
N LEU A 354 -1.74 -10.01 7.83
CA LEU A 354 -1.31 -10.52 6.54
C LEU A 354 -2.36 -10.23 5.46
N PRO A 355 -1.97 -9.84 4.25
CA PRO A 355 -2.95 -9.68 3.17
C PRO A 355 -3.64 -11.00 2.84
N VAL A 356 -4.86 -10.90 2.33
CA VAL A 356 -5.51 -12.02 1.65
C VAL A 356 -5.11 -11.95 0.18
N ALA A 357 -4.59 -13.04 -0.38
CA ALA A 357 -4.28 -13.15 -1.81
C ALA A 357 -4.39 -14.61 -2.27
N GLY A 358 -5.22 -14.85 -3.29
CA GLY A 358 -5.44 -16.21 -3.82
C GLY A 358 -6.82 -16.37 -4.46
N PRO A 359 -7.28 -17.63 -4.65
CA PRO A 359 -8.64 -17.92 -5.10
C PRO A 359 -9.69 -17.31 -4.15
N ALA A 360 -10.72 -16.67 -4.71
CA ALA A 360 -11.81 -16.12 -3.92
C ALA A 360 -12.70 -17.26 -3.38
N PRO A 361 -13.11 -17.23 -2.10
CA PRO A 361 -14.02 -18.23 -1.55
C PRO A 361 -15.33 -18.28 -2.32
N GLY A 362 -15.82 -19.47 -2.64
CA GLY A 362 -17.12 -19.68 -3.28
C GLY A 362 -17.25 -19.25 -4.74
N LEU A 363 -16.22 -18.66 -5.34
CA LEU A 363 -16.24 -18.09 -6.69
C LEU A 363 -15.15 -18.71 -7.59
N PRO A 364 -15.40 -19.85 -8.27
CA PRO A 364 -14.44 -20.47 -9.17
C PRO A 364 -13.98 -19.51 -10.29
N GLY A 365 -12.67 -19.48 -10.58
CA GLY A 365 -12.08 -18.58 -11.58
C GLY A 365 -11.95 -17.12 -11.14
N VAL A 366 -12.34 -16.80 -9.89
CA VAL A 366 -12.16 -15.48 -9.30
C VAL A 366 -10.98 -15.51 -8.33
N TRP A 367 -10.11 -14.51 -8.44
CA TRP A 367 -8.95 -14.27 -7.57
C TRP A 367 -9.17 -12.99 -6.77
N VAL A 368 -8.64 -12.93 -5.57
CA VAL A 368 -8.82 -11.76 -4.70
C VAL A 368 -7.50 -11.33 -4.09
N ALA A 369 -7.30 -10.01 -3.92
CA ALA A 369 -6.27 -9.48 -3.04
C ALA A 369 -6.75 -8.24 -2.30
N GLY A 370 -6.53 -8.23 -0.97
CA GLY A 370 -6.91 -7.13 -0.07
C GLY A 370 -6.36 -7.33 1.33
N GLY A 371 -6.64 -6.38 2.24
CA GLY A 371 -6.23 -6.49 3.63
C GLY A 371 -4.73 -6.26 3.86
N PHE A 372 -4.13 -5.29 3.18
CA PHE A 372 -2.66 -5.06 3.22
C PHE A 372 -2.15 -4.37 4.49
N CYS A 373 -3.00 -4.05 5.44
CA CYS A 373 -2.62 -3.48 6.74
C CYS A 373 -1.70 -2.25 6.63
N GLY A 374 -1.95 -1.37 5.64
CA GLY A 374 -1.12 -0.20 5.37
C GLY A 374 0.16 -0.47 4.56
N HIS A 375 0.51 -1.72 4.27
CA HIS A 375 1.80 -2.11 3.67
C HIS A 375 1.71 -2.62 2.22
N GLY A 376 0.70 -2.19 1.44
CA GLY A 376 0.40 -2.76 0.11
C GLY A 376 1.33 -2.38 -1.04
N MET A 377 2.16 -1.33 -0.91
CA MET A 377 2.96 -0.82 -2.03
C MET A 377 3.96 -1.85 -2.60
N PRO A 378 4.74 -2.58 -1.79
CA PRO A 378 5.68 -3.58 -2.32
C PRO A 378 4.99 -4.89 -2.73
N PHE A 379 3.77 -5.18 -2.23
CA PHE A 379 3.10 -6.45 -2.56
C PHE A 379 2.51 -6.50 -3.96
N GLY A 380 1.90 -5.40 -4.42
CA GLY A 380 1.17 -5.36 -5.69
C GLY A 380 1.96 -5.88 -6.90
N PRO A 381 3.22 -5.47 -7.12
CA PRO A 381 4.02 -5.92 -8.27
C PRO A 381 4.20 -7.44 -8.32
N ARG A 382 4.57 -8.07 -7.20
CA ARG A 382 4.79 -9.51 -7.15
C ARG A 382 3.49 -10.30 -7.15
N LEU A 383 2.44 -9.83 -6.46
CA LEU A 383 1.12 -10.46 -6.52
C LEU A 383 0.56 -10.45 -7.94
N GLY A 384 0.77 -9.37 -8.71
CA GLY A 384 0.39 -9.33 -10.12
C GLY A 384 1.07 -10.42 -10.95
N GLN A 385 2.36 -10.70 -10.72
CA GLN A 385 3.06 -11.82 -11.37
C GLN A 385 2.47 -13.17 -10.93
N LEU A 386 2.25 -13.37 -9.63
CA LEU A 386 1.72 -14.61 -9.08
C LEU A 386 0.30 -14.92 -9.60
N PHE A 387 -0.56 -13.90 -9.72
CA PHE A 387 -1.87 -14.07 -10.34
C PHE A 387 -1.77 -14.37 -11.83
N THR A 388 -0.85 -13.72 -12.55
CA THR A 388 -0.60 -14.03 -13.96
C THR A 388 -0.13 -15.47 -14.12
N GLU A 389 0.81 -15.94 -13.31
CA GLU A 389 1.26 -17.33 -13.27
C GLU A 389 0.10 -18.30 -13.02
N ALA A 390 -0.68 -18.03 -11.96
CA ALA A 390 -1.83 -18.85 -11.61
C ALA A 390 -2.86 -18.97 -12.74
N ILE A 391 -3.20 -17.85 -13.37
CA ILE A 391 -4.21 -17.79 -14.46
C ILE A 391 -3.69 -18.47 -15.73
N THR A 392 -2.41 -18.29 -16.08
CA THR A 392 -1.85 -18.86 -17.32
C THR A 392 -1.50 -20.33 -17.21
N THR A 393 -1.15 -20.82 -16.02
CA THR A 393 -0.81 -22.24 -15.81
C THR A 393 -1.98 -23.08 -15.29
N GLY A 394 -3.03 -22.43 -14.75
CA GLY A 394 -4.14 -23.10 -14.07
C GLY A 394 -3.75 -23.68 -12.68
N SER A 395 -2.62 -23.30 -12.11
CA SER A 395 -2.13 -23.81 -10.83
C SER A 395 -1.80 -22.65 -9.88
N THR A 396 -2.32 -22.71 -8.66
CA THR A 396 -2.04 -21.69 -7.63
C THR A 396 -0.58 -21.82 -7.16
N PRO A 397 0.25 -20.76 -7.31
CA PRO A 397 1.62 -20.76 -6.81
C PRO A 397 1.71 -20.98 -5.30
N ASP A 398 2.65 -21.81 -4.82
CA ASP A 398 2.86 -22.07 -3.40
C ASP A 398 3.14 -20.81 -2.58
N ALA A 399 3.73 -19.80 -3.19
CA ALA A 399 3.99 -18.50 -2.56
C ALA A 399 2.71 -17.79 -2.06
N LEU A 400 1.53 -18.10 -2.62
CA LEU A 400 0.24 -17.55 -2.17
C LEU A 400 -0.34 -18.31 -0.98
N ARG A 401 0.16 -19.50 -0.63
CA ARG A 401 -0.40 -20.33 0.44
C ARG A 401 -0.51 -19.62 1.81
N PRO A 402 0.51 -18.88 2.30
CA PRO A 402 0.40 -18.15 3.55
C PRO A 402 -0.63 -17.00 3.51
N LEU A 403 -1.05 -16.58 2.33
CA LEU A 403 -1.99 -15.48 2.09
C LEU A 403 -3.40 -15.96 1.71
N SER A 404 -3.63 -17.27 1.68
CA SER A 404 -4.92 -17.85 1.29
C SER A 404 -6.06 -17.37 2.19
N ALA A 405 -7.25 -17.26 1.62
CA ALA A 405 -8.46 -16.86 2.35
C ALA A 405 -8.96 -17.91 3.35
N ASP A 406 -8.50 -19.16 3.24
CA ASP A 406 -8.82 -20.28 4.13
C ASP A 406 -7.76 -20.57 5.21
N ARG A 407 -6.72 -19.71 5.32
CA ARG A 407 -5.69 -19.88 6.36
C ARG A 407 -6.26 -19.77 7.76
N PRO A 408 -5.80 -20.59 8.73
CA PRO A 408 -6.39 -20.64 10.07
C PRO A 408 -6.26 -19.34 10.88
N THR A 409 -5.27 -18.50 10.56
CA THR A 409 -5.03 -17.22 11.25
C THR A 409 -5.95 -16.10 10.80
N LEU A 410 -6.63 -16.24 9.65
CA LEU A 410 -7.58 -15.28 9.15
C LEU A 410 -8.92 -15.42 9.89
N THR A 411 -9.11 -14.64 10.92
CA THR A 411 -10.31 -14.62 11.75
C THR A 411 -11.02 -13.26 11.61
N PRO A 412 -12.30 -13.15 12.03
CA PRO A 412 -12.98 -11.86 12.07
C PRO A 412 -12.20 -10.82 12.88
N VAL A 413 -12.09 -9.62 12.34
CA VAL A 413 -11.43 -8.49 12.98
C VAL A 413 -12.30 -7.98 14.12
N VAL A 414 -11.81 -8.04 15.34
CA VAL A 414 -12.43 -7.43 16.53
C VAL A 414 -11.63 -6.19 16.94
N SER A 415 -12.25 -5.24 17.64
CA SER A 415 -11.62 -3.97 18.02
C SER A 415 -10.30 -4.14 18.78
N THR A 416 -10.17 -5.21 19.56
CA THR A 416 -8.97 -5.55 20.36
C THR A 416 -7.78 -6.04 19.52
N VAL A 417 -7.96 -6.41 18.26
CA VAL A 417 -6.85 -6.83 17.36
C VAL A 417 -5.81 -5.72 17.17
N PHE A 418 -6.22 -4.45 17.34
CA PHE A 418 -5.34 -3.29 17.20
C PHE A 418 -4.73 -2.81 18.53
N GLU A 419 -4.96 -3.53 19.62
CA GLU A 419 -4.22 -3.31 20.86
C GLU A 419 -2.83 -3.92 20.69
N ALA A 420 -1.79 -3.17 21.06
CA ALA A 420 -0.42 -3.69 20.99
C ALA A 420 -0.35 -5.00 21.76
N VAL A 421 0.23 -6.02 21.14
CA VAL A 421 0.69 -7.21 21.89
C VAL A 421 1.91 -6.69 22.67
N GLU A 422 1.75 -6.50 23.99
CA GLU A 422 2.82 -6.13 24.93
C GLU A 422 3.99 -7.11 24.89
#